data_084c73a97ff39f3f36d0f9354dec8d36
#
_entry.id   084c73a97ff39f3f36d0f9354dec8d36
#
_cell.length_a   1.000
_cell.length_b   1.000
_cell.length_c   1.000
_cell.angle_alpha   90.00
_cell.angle_beta   90.00
_cell.angle_gamma   90.00
#
_symmetry.space_group_name_H-M   'P 1'
#
loop_
_entity.id
_entity.type
_entity.pdbx_description
1 polymer ?
#
loop_
_entity_poly.entity_id
_entity_poly.type
_entity_poly.pdbx_seq_one_letter_code
_entity_poly.pdbx_strand_id
1 'polypeptide(L)'
;MKNLLFLLLSLFTFAQTPKVSSGKIIEYKNFKSEIIGERTVRIWLPENYNPKVKHQVLYANDGQMLWDETITWNKQEWKLDENLGKLIREKKIKPTIVVAIDNADKNRHSEYFPQKPFESLSQKKQDSLYNLFRSKDQSLFKGKIYSDEYLKFLVKELKPFVDKNYSTYTDASHTFIMGSS
;
A
#
# COMPACT_ATOMS: atom_id res chain seq x y z
N MET A 1 41.64 30.08 21.85
CA MET A 1 40.60 29.03 21.94
C MET A 1 39.66 29.23 20.75
N LYS A 2 39.73 28.35 19.72
CA LYS A 2 38.88 28.45 18.53
C LYS A 2 37.61 27.64 18.77
N ASN A 3 36.47 28.28 18.90
CA ASN A 3 35.18 27.64 18.98
C ASN A 3 34.80 27.13 17.58
N LEU A 4 34.83 25.78 17.42
CA LEU A 4 34.37 25.11 16.24
C LEU A 4 32.85 24.92 16.34
N LEU A 5 32.11 25.76 15.63
CA LEU A 5 30.64 25.67 15.54
C LEU A 5 30.28 24.54 14.59
N PHE A 6 29.87 23.39 15.15
CA PHE A 6 29.30 22.27 14.36
C PHE A 6 27.89 22.64 13.90
N LEU A 7 27.76 22.99 12.63
CA LEU A 7 26.47 23.16 11.97
C LEU A 7 25.88 21.77 11.70
N LEU A 8 24.96 21.31 12.54
CA LEU A 8 24.16 20.11 12.30
C LEU A 8 23.18 20.40 11.16
N LEU A 9 23.58 20.05 9.93
CA LEU A 9 22.68 20.00 8.79
C LEU A 9 21.73 18.82 8.99
N SER A 10 20.51 19.07 9.46
CA SER A 10 19.45 18.09 9.46
C SER A 10 19.03 17.81 8.02
N LEU A 11 19.47 16.67 7.47
CA LEU A 11 18.99 16.14 6.19
C LEU A 11 17.53 15.73 6.37
N PHE A 12 16.61 16.64 6.03
CA PHE A 12 15.21 16.26 5.82
C PHE A 12 15.14 15.39 4.56
N THR A 13 15.11 14.09 4.73
CA THR A 13 14.74 13.18 3.65
C THR A 13 13.26 13.36 3.35
N PHE A 14 12.93 14.22 2.41
CA PHE A 14 11.59 14.24 1.83
C PHE A 14 11.38 12.90 1.12
N ALA A 15 10.43 12.11 1.60
CA ALA A 15 9.99 10.94 0.86
C ALA A 15 9.55 11.40 -0.53
N GLN A 16 10.26 10.96 -1.55
CA GLN A 16 10.04 11.38 -2.93
C GLN A 16 8.78 10.68 -3.46
N THR A 17 7.87 11.44 -4.08
CA THR A 17 6.73 10.85 -4.80
C THR A 17 7.26 9.99 -5.95
N PRO A 18 6.79 8.73 -6.11
CA PRO A 18 7.26 7.86 -7.17
C PRO A 18 7.08 8.49 -8.55
N LYS A 19 8.06 8.27 -9.42
CA LYS A 19 7.93 8.60 -10.84
C LYS A 19 7.14 7.50 -11.53
N VAL A 20 6.22 7.87 -12.42
CA VAL A 20 5.47 6.95 -13.25
C VAL A 20 5.69 7.26 -14.72
N SER A 21 5.73 6.24 -15.55
CA SER A 21 5.90 6.35 -17.00
C SER A 21 4.58 6.58 -17.73
N SER A 22 3.45 6.23 -17.08
CA SER A 22 2.10 6.38 -17.62
C SER A 22 1.14 6.83 -16.53
N GLY A 23 0.21 7.74 -16.85
CA GLY A 23 -0.77 8.26 -15.92
C GLY A 23 -0.18 9.26 -14.92
N LYS A 24 -0.82 9.38 -13.76
CA LYS A 24 -0.38 10.26 -12.66
C LYS A 24 -0.71 9.69 -11.29
N ILE A 25 0.11 10.01 -10.29
CA ILE A 25 -0.13 9.66 -8.88
C ILE A 25 -0.63 10.88 -8.12
N ILE A 26 -1.65 10.66 -7.29
CA ILE A 26 -2.10 11.56 -6.22
C ILE A 26 -1.74 10.88 -4.91
N GLU A 27 -0.90 11.53 -4.10
CA GLU A 27 -0.36 10.96 -2.87
C GLU A 27 -1.03 11.55 -1.62
N TYR A 28 -1.45 10.67 -0.72
CA TYR A 28 -1.95 10.95 0.62
C TYR A 28 -0.96 10.37 1.63
N LYS A 29 0.07 11.15 2.03
CA LYS A 29 1.17 10.67 2.91
C LYS A 29 0.70 10.23 4.29
N ASN A 30 -0.28 10.90 4.87
CA ASN A 30 -0.79 10.63 6.21
C ASN A 30 -2.30 10.41 6.15
N PHE A 31 -2.71 9.45 5.32
CA PHE A 31 -4.11 9.03 5.30
C PHE A 31 -4.48 8.50 6.68
N LYS A 32 -5.34 9.23 7.37
CA LYS A 32 -5.76 8.88 8.74
C LYS A 32 -6.74 7.73 8.74
N SER A 33 -6.51 6.78 9.63
CA SER A 33 -7.43 5.69 9.92
C SER A 33 -7.67 5.62 11.44
N GLU A 34 -8.91 5.47 11.82
CA GLU A 34 -9.29 5.21 13.22
C GLU A 34 -9.06 3.74 13.61
N ILE A 35 -8.85 2.86 12.60
CA ILE A 35 -8.75 1.41 12.79
C ILE A 35 -7.29 0.96 12.88
N ILE A 36 -6.41 1.43 11.97
CA ILE A 36 -5.02 0.91 11.86
C ILE A 36 -3.93 1.98 12.00
N GLY A 37 -4.29 3.22 12.25
CA GLY A 37 -3.36 4.35 12.24
C GLY A 37 -3.03 4.87 10.84
N GLU A 38 -2.12 5.85 10.79
CA GLU A 38 -1.81 6.57 9.55
C GLU A 38 -1.11 5.69 8.52
N ARG A 39 -1.39 5.95 7.23
CA ARG A 39 -0.84 5.20 6.11
C ARG A 39 -0.58 6.10 4.92
N THR A 40 0.47 5.83 4.16
CA THR A 40 0.59 6.42 2.83
C THR A 40 -0.30 5.65 1.85
N VAL A 41 -1.18 6.38 1.19
CA VAL A 41 -2.03 5.87 0.11
C VAL A 41 -1.76 6.67 -1.14
N ARG A 42 -1.58 6.00 -2.27
CA ARG A 42 -1.40 6.64 -3.58
C ARG A 42 -2.49 6.19 -4.52
N ILE A 43 -3.09 7.15 -5.19
CA ILE A 43 -4.09 6.89 -6.23
C ILE A 43 -3.43 7.13 -7.58
N TRP A 44 -3.23 6.06 -8.34
CA TRP A 44 -2.80 6.19 -9.74
C TRP A 44 -4.02 6.32 -10.63
N LEU A 45 -4.01 7.36 -11.46
CA LEU A 45 -5.03 7.64 -12.47
C LEU A 45 -4.42 7.41 -13.86
N PRO A 46 -5.08 6.66 -14.76
CA PRO A 46 -4.60 6.46 -16.14
C PRO A 46 -4.53 7.79 -16.91
N GLU A 47 -3.72 7.84 -17.97
CA GLU A 47 -3.51 9.06 -18.79
C GLU A 47 -4.82 9.72 -19.23
N ASN A 48 -5.81 8.93 -19.60
CA ASN A 48 -7.10 9.40 -20.08
C ASN A 48 -8.18 9.39 -18.98
N TYR A 49 -7.78 9.56 -17.70
CA TYR A 49 -8.76 9.64 -16.62
C TYR A 49 -9.78 10.75 -16.87
N ASN A 50 -11.06 10.37 -16.86
CA ASN A 50 -12.17 11.29 -17.01
C ASN A 50 -13.14 11.14 -15.81
N PRO A 51 -13.33 12.19 -14.99
CA PRO A 51 -14.22 12.12 -13.83
C PRO A 51 -15.70 11.92 -14.18
N LYS A 52 -16.08 12.04 -15.46
CA LYS A 52 -17.44 11.75 -15.95
C LYS A 52 -17.65 10.29 -16.34
N VAL A 53 -16.57 9.48 -16.35
CA VAL A 53 -16.62 8.07 -16.73
C VAL A 53 -16.30 7.22 -15.49
N LYS A 54 -17.07 6.17 -15.27
CA LYS A 54 -16.82 5.22 -14.17
C LYS A 54 -15.61 4.33 -14.47
N HIS A 55 -14.76 4.15 -13.46
CA HIS A 55 -13.55 3.34 -13.51
C HIS A 55 -13.67 2.12 -12.60
N GLN A 56 -13.05 1.02 -13.00
CA GLN A 56 -12.76 -0.09 -12.08
C GLN A 56 -11.70 0.33 -11.07
N VAL A 57 -11.65 -0.34 -9.92
CA VAL A 57 -10.69 -0.05 -8.86
C VAL A 57 -9.87 -1.28 -8.53
N LEU A 58 -8.55 -1.14 -8.59
CA LEU A 58 -7.60 -2.14 -8.12
C LEU A 58 -6.93 -1.63 -6.84
N TYR A 59 -7.23 -2.26 -5.71
CA TYR A 59 -6.53 -2.04 -4.45
C TYR A 59 -5.26 -2.90 -4.46
N ALA A 60 -4.09 -2.27 -4.28
CA ALA A 60 -2.80 -2.95 -4.34
C ALA A 60 -2.03 -2.76 -3.03
N ASN A 61 -1.72 -3.87 -2.39
CA ASN A 61 -0.86 -3.90 -1.21
C ASN A 61 0.60 -3.65 -1.59
N ASP A 62 1.43 -3.30 -0.61
CA ASP A 62 2.85 -2.97 -0.81
C ASP A 62 3.03 -1.81 -1.81
N GLY A 63 2.23 -0.76 -1.67
CA GLY A 63 2.11 0.37 -2.59
C GLY A 63 3.43 1.07 -2.94
N GLN A 64 4.41 1.03 -2.03
CA GLN A 64 5.76 1.56 -2.23
C GLN A 64 6.58 0.79 -3.27
N MET A 65 6.14 -0.42 -3.70
CA MET A 65 6.88 -1.29 -4.62
C MET A 65 6.37 -1.24 -6.06
N LEU A 66 5.33 -0.47 -6.36
CA LEU A 66 4.56 -0.63 -7.59
C LEU A 66 5.12 0.14 -8.79
N TRP A 67 5.86 1.27 -8.59
CA TRP A 67 5.94 2.34 -9.55
C TRP A 67 7.34 2.78 -9.98
N ASP A 68 8.36 2.72 -9.10
CA ASP A 68 9.65 3.38 -9.30
C ASP A 68 10.75 2.63 -8.56
N GLU A 69 11.54 1.87 -9.29
CA GLU A 69 12.64 1.07 -8.74
C GLU A 69 13.71 1.91 -8.04
N THR A 70 13.83 3.19 -8.38
CA THR A 70 14.88 4.05 -7.82
C THR A 70 14.69 4.35 -6.34
N ILE A 71 13.44 4.27 -5.85
CA ILE A 71 13.08 4.55 -4.46
C ILE A 71 12.69 3.30 -3.66
N THR A 72 12.60 2.13 -4.29
CA THR A 72 12.33 0.87 -3.58
C THR A 72 13.57 0.34 -2.87
N TRP A 73 13.37 -0.40 -1.77
CA TRP A 73 14.47 -0.93 -0.95
C TRP A 73 15.35 -1.95 -1.69
N ASN A 74 14.78 -2.71 -2.64
CA ASN A 74 15.47 -3.76 -3.41
C ASN A 74 15.77 -3.35 -4.85
N LYS A 75 15.57 -2.06 -5.21
CA LYS A 75 15.75 -1.53 -6.56
C LYS A 75 14.98 -2.30 -7.64
N GLN A 76 13.77 -2.73 -7.31
CA GLN A 76 12.83 -3.39 -8.20
C GLN A 76 11.45 -2.77 -8.05
N GLU A 77 10.68 -2.76 -9.11
CA GLU A 77 9.29 -2.31 -9.14
C GLU A 77 8.41 -3.33 -9.84
N TRP A 78 7.09 -3.22 -9.63
CA TRP A 78 6.13 -4.14 -10.28
C TRP A 78 5.66 -3.65 -11.64
N LYS A 79 6.09 -2.48 -12.09
CA LYS A 79 5.76 -1.87 -13.40
C LYS A 79 4.26 -1.80 -13.63
N LEU A 80 3.52 -1.38 -12.61
CA LEU A 80 2.07 -1.46 -12.65
C LEU A 80 1.46 -0.39 -13.56
N ASP A 81 2.01 0.82 -13.56
CA ASP A 81 1.56 1.92 -14.40
C ASP A 81 1.83 1.67 -15.90
N GLU A 82 3.01 1.11 -16.27
CA GLU A 82 3.32 0.74 -17.65
C GLU A 82 2.35 -0.33 -18.15
N ASN A 83 2.19 -1.41 -17.37
CA ASN A 83 1.39 -2.55 -17.79
C ASN A 83 -0.10 -2.18 -17.88
N LEU A 84 -0.66 -1.55 -16.86
CA LEU A 84 -2.06 -1.13 -16.89
C LEU A 84 -2.31 -0.03 -17.92
N GLY A 85 -1.41 0.96 -18.01
CA GLY A 85 -1.50 2.01 -19.02
C GLY A 85 -1.53 1.43 -20.44
N LYS A 86 -0.65 0.47 -20.74
CA LYS A 86 -0.65 -0.26 -22.01
C LYS A 86 -1.96 -1.01 -22.26
N LEU A 87 -2.41 -1.82 -21.29
CA LEU A 87 -3.62 -2.63 -21.42
C LEU A 87 -4.89 -1.77 -21.61
N ILE A 88 -4.97 -0.62 -20.94
CA ILE A 88 -6.08 0.33 -21.10
C ILE A 88 -6.05 0.97 -22.50
N ARG A 89 -4.87 1.44 -22.98
CA ARG A 89 -4.72 2.01 -24.32
C ARG A 89 -5.08 1.01 -25.42
N GLU A 90 -4.70 -0.25 -25.25
CA GLU A 90 -5.02 -1.36 -26.15
C GLU A 90 -6.47 -1.85 -26.01
N LYS A 91 -7.27 -1.26 -25.12
CA LYS A 91 -8.67 -1.66 -24.82
C LYS A 91 -8.81 -3.12 -24.39
N LYS A 92 -7.75 -3.72 -23.83
CA LYS A 92 -7.75 -5.10 -23.31
C LYS A 92 -8.40 -5.20 -21.93
N ILE A 93 -8.38 -4.09 -21.18
CA ILE A 93 -9.09 -3.94 -19.91
C ILE A 93 -9.89 -2.65 -19.91
N LYS A 94 -10.91 -2.59 -19.05
CA LYS A 94 -11.68 -1.37 -18.81
C LYS A 94 -10.80 -0.30 -18.13
N PRO A 95 -11.15 1.00 -18.23
CA PRO A 95 -10.49 2.04 -17.48
C PRO A 95 -10.46 1.71 -15.99
N THR A 96 -9.27 1.66 -15.41
CA THR A 96 -9.02 1.22 -14.04
C THR A 96 -8.17 2.27 -13.33
N ILE A 97 -8.51 2.62 -12.08
CA ILE A 97 -7.63 3.34 -11.16
C ILE A 97 -6.98 2.36 -10.20
N VAL A 98 -5.81 2.70 -9.68
CA VAL A 98 -5.12 1.90 -8.67
C VAL A 98 -5.07 2.66 -7.36
N VAL A 99 -5.46 1.99 -6.29
CA VAL A 99 -5.33 2.44 -4.91
C VAL A 99 -4.18 1.67 -4.28
N ALA A 100 -3.01 2.27 -4.29
CA ALA A 100 -1.79 1.68 -3.74
C ALA A 100 -1.67 2.00 -2.26
N ILE A 101 -1.54 0.98 -1.43
CA ILE A 101 -1.47 1.09 0.02
C ILE A 101 -0.09 0.67 0.47
N ASP A 102 0.70 1.59 1.02
CA ASP A 102 2.00 1.25 1.58
C ASP A 102 1.82 0.30 2.77
N ASN A 103 2.66 -0.69 2.88
CA ASN A 103 2.63 -1.59 4.02
C ASN A 103 3.14 -0.90 5.32
N ALA A 104 2.90 -1.54 6.44
CA ALA A 104 3.27 -1.04 7.76
C ALA A 104 4.73 -1.35 8.14
N ASP A 105 5.64 -1.51 7.19
CA ASP A 105 7.05 -1.84 7.41
C ASP A 105 7.19 -3.04 8.38
N LYS A 106 7.69 -2.81 9.59
CA LYS A 106 7.88 -3.87 10.61
C LYS A 106 6.59 -4.59 11.01
N ASN A 107 5.42 -3.95 10.83
CA ASN A 107 4.12 -4.54 11.15
C ASN A 107 3.48 -5.26 9.95
N ARG A 108 4.09 -5.25 8.76
CA ARG A 108 3.54 -5.84 7.55
C ARG A 108 3.02 -7.26 7.74
N HIS A 109 3.80 -8.12 8.40
CA HIS A 109 3.39 -9.51 8.64
C HIS A 109 2.23 -9.60 9.63
N SER A 110 2.17 -8.76 10.65
CA SER A 110 1.05 -8.70 11.59
C SER A 110 -0.25 -8.23 10.92
N GLU A 111 -0.15 -7.36 9.91
CA GLU A 111 -1.30 -6.88 9.13
C GLU A 111 -1.80 -7.86 8.08
N TYR A 112 -0.91 -8.66 7.48
CA TYR A 112 -1.27 -9.48 6.33
C TYR A 112 -1.43 -10.96 6.66
N PHE A 113 -1.01 -11.40 7.84
CA PHE A 113 -1.14 -12.80 8.24
C PHE A 113 -2.60 -13.13 8.57
N PRO A 114 -3.16 -14.24 8.05
CA PRO A 114 -4.57 -14.58 8.22
C PRO A 114 -4.95 -14.77 9.71
N GLN A 115 -5.63 -13.80 10.30
CA GLN A 115 -5.94 -13.77 11.74
C GLN A 115 -6.86 -14.92 12.18
N LYS A 116 -8.01 -15.12 11.53
CA LYS A 116 -8.96 -16.18 11.93
C LYS A 116 -8.37 -17.58 11.85
N PRO A 117 -7.69 -17.99 10.77
CA PRO A 117 -6.97 -19.26 10.74
C PRO A 117 -5.91 -19.35 11.84
N PHE A 118 -5.18 -18.29 12.14
CA PHE A 118 -4.19 -18.26 13.21
C PHE A 118 -4.85 -18.46 14.59
N GLU A 119 -5.93 -17.77 14.89
CA GLU A 119 -6.67 -17.85 16.15
C GLU A 119 -7.31 -19.25 16.36
N SER A 120 -7.55 -19.99 15.30
CA SER A 120 -8.06 -21.38 15.37
C SER A 120 -6.99 -22.41 15.76
N LEU A 121 -5.71 -22.03 15.75
CA LEU A 121 -4.62 -22.91 16.18
C LEU A 121 -4.61 -23.08 17.70
N SER A 122 -4.03 -24.21 18.18
CA SER A 122 -3.77 -24.39 19.61
C SER A 122 -2.80 -23.30 20.13
N GLN A 123 -2.91 -22.92 21.41
CA GLN A 123 -2.06 -21.90 22.02
C GLN A 123 -0.57 -22.18 21.77
N LYS A 124 -0.14 -23.44 21.94
CA LYS A 124 1.25 -23.86 21.69
C LYS A 124 1.73 -23.51 20.26
N LYS A 125 0.85 -23.67 19.25
CA LYS A 125 1.16 -23.34 17.86
C LYS A 125 1.20 -21.83 17.65
N GLN A 126 0.27 -21.09 18.24
CA GLN A 126 0.27 -19.61 18.18
C GLN A 126 1.55 -19.06 18.81
N ASP A 127 1.95 -19.53 19.99
CA ASP A 127 3.19 -19.13 20.68
C ASP A 127 4.43 -19.46 19.82
N SER A 128 4.43 -20.64 19.19
CA SER A 128 5.51 -21.03 18.28
C SER A 128 5.64 -20.07 17.09
N LEU A 129 4.52 -19.65 16.48
CA LEU A 129 4.52 -18.70 15.38
C LEU A 129 4.95 -17.30 15.82
N TYR A 130 4.53 -16.82 16.99
CA TYR A 130 4.98 -15.53 17.53
C TYR A 130 6.48 -15.49 17.85
N ASN A 131 7.09 -16.65 18.11
CA ASN A 131 8.54 -16.77 18.36
C ASN A 131 9.37 -16.93 17.07
N LEU A 132 8.76 -16.85 15.89
CA LEU A 132 9.50 -16.90 14.64
C LEU A 132 10.22 -15.57 14.37
N PHE A 133 11.43 -15.70 13.80
CA PHE A 133 12.24 -14.58 13.37
C PHE A 133 12.31 -14.54 11.83
N ARG A 134 12.24 -13.34 11.28
CA ARG A 134 12.50 -13.07 9.86
C ARG A 134 14.00 -12.98 9.59
N SER A 135 14.75 -12.46 10.57
CA SER A 135 16.21 -12.35 10.56
C SER A 135 16.74 -12.45 11.99
N LYS A 136 18.07 -12.44 12.16
CA LYS A 136 18.73 -12.58 13.47
C LYS A 136 18.15 -11.66 14.56
N ASP A 137 17.79 -10.41 14.19
CA ASP A 137 17.38 -9.36 15.13
C ASP A 137 15.95 -8.85 14.88
N GLN A 138 15.16 -9.55 14.05
CA GLN A 138 13.81 -9.11 13.69
C GLN A 138 12.81 -10.26 13.79
N SER A 139 11.88 -10.16 14.74
CA SER A 139 10.73 -11.06 14.84
C SER A 139 9.88 -11.01 13.58
N LEU A 140 9.26 -12.14 13.22
CA LEU A 140 8.31 -12.21 12.10
C LEU A 140 7.12 -11.27 12.34
N PHE A 141 6.56 -11.27 13.53
CA PHE A 141 5.47 -10.39 13.93
C PHE A 141 5.95 -9.36 14.95
N LYS A 142 5.62 -8.11 14.71
CA LYS A 142 5.79 -7.04 15.69
C LYS A 142 4.51 -6.86 16.49
N GLY A 143 4.28 -7.76 17.45
CA GLY A 143 3.08 -7.73 18.28
C GLY A 143 1.94 -8.58 17.70
N LYS A 144 0.71 -8.24 18.08
CA LYS A 144 -0.49 -9.00 17.72
C LYS A 144 -0.75 -8.99 16.20
N ILE A 145 -1.25 -10.11 15.68
CA ILE A 145 -1.81 -10.18 14.33
C ILE A 145 -3.15 -9.43 14.32
N TYR A 146 -3.37 -8.57 13.31
CA TYR A 146 -4.57 -7.71 13.22
C TYR A 146 -5.06 -7.52 11.77
N SER A 147 -4.99 -8.60 10.97
CA SER A 147 -5.43 -8.51 9.57
C SER A 147 -6.93 -8.26 9.43
N ASP A 148 -7.75 -8.62 10.41
CA ASP A 148 -9.18 -8.29 10.40
C ASP A 148 -9.42 -6.78 10.52
N GLU A 149 -8.60 -6.06 11.30
CA GLU A 149 -8.59 -4.61 11.37
C GLU A 149 -8.14 -3.98 10.05
N TYR A 150 -7.11 -4.54 9.42
CA TYR A 150 -6.67 -4.09 8.09
C TYR A 150 -7.78 -4.26 7.03
N LEU A 151 -8.48 -5.38 7.03
CA LEU A 151 -9.63 -5.60 6.14
C LEU A 151 -10.78 -4.62 6.43
N LYS A 152 -11.05 -4.31 7.70
CA LYS A 152 -12.03 -3.29 8.08
C LYS A 152 -11.63 -1.91 7.58
N PHE A 153 -10.36 -1.53 7.71
CA PHE A 153 -9.83 -0.29 7.15
C PHE A 153 -10.11 -0.20 5.65
N LEU A 154 -9.78 -1.23 4.88
CA LEU A 154 -10.01 -1.26 3.44
C LEU A 154 -11.48 -1.03 3.09
N VAL A 155 -12.38 -1.72 3.80
CA VAL A 155 -13.83 -1.74 3.46
C VAL A 155 -14.59 -0.56 4.07
N LYS A 156 -14.23 -0.12 5.28
CA LYS A 156 -15.01 0.88 6.04
C LYS A 156 -14.49 2.30 5.92
N GLU A 157 -13.20 2.47 5.59
CA GLU A 157 -12.57 3.79 5.52
C GLU A 157 -12.04 4.08 4.12
N LEU A 158 -11.11 3.26 3.61
CA LEU A 158 -10.43 3.56 2.36
C LEU A 158 -11.35 3.47 1.14
N LYS A 159 -12.13 2.38 1.00
CA LYS A 159 -13.05 2.25 -0.13
C LYS A 159 -14.10 3.35 -0.18
N PRO A 160 -14.81 3.70 0.90
CA PRO A 160 -15.74 4.84 0.90
C PRO A 160 -15.08 6.17 0.55
N PHE A 161 -13.84 6.41 1.00
CA PHE A 161 -13.08 7.58 0.63
C PHE A 161 -12.81 7.63 -0.88
N VAL A 162 -12.37 6.52 -1.48
CA VAL A 162 -12.09 6.41 -2.90
C VAL A 162 -13.36 6.64 -3.72
N ASP A 163 -14.45 5.96 -3.38
CA ASP A 163 -15.72 6.04 -4.10
C ASP A 163 -16.35 7.45 -4.03
N LYS A 164 -16.10 8.19 -2.94
CA LYS A 164 -16.55 9.58 -2.78
C LYS A 164 -15.74 10.57 -3.62
N ASN A 165 -14.44 10.35 -3.76
CA ASN A 165 -13.52 11.35 -4.34
C ASN A 165 -13.16 11.07 -5.81
N TYR A 166 -13.43 9.86 -6.30
CA TYR A 166 -13.10 9.44 -7.67
C TYR A 166 -14.32 8.82 -8.34
N SER A 167 -14.36 8.91 -9.68
CA SER A 167 -15.46 8.32 -10.45
C SER A 167 -15.26 6.82 -10.62
N THR A 168 -15.80 6.04 -9.68
CA THR A 168 -15.63 4.59 -9.59
C THR A 168 -16.96 3.85 -9.72
N TYR A 169 -16.89 2.60 -10.20
CA TYR A 169 -17.91 1.62 -9.89
C TYR A 169 -17.77 1.20 -8.43
N THR A 170 -18.86 1.10 -7.69
CA THR A 170 -18.85 0.81 -6.26
C THR A 170 -19.13 -0.64 -5.92
N ASP A 171 -19.52 -1.42 -6.90
CA ASP A 171 -19.89 -2.84 -6.76
C ASP A 171 -18.68 -3.77 -6.75
N ALA A 172 -18.89 -5.01 -6.27
CA ALA A 172 -17.85 -6.00 -6.12
C ALA A 172 -17.27 -6.49 -7.46
N SER A 173 -18.06 -6.49 -8.55
CA SER A 173 -17.60 -6.96 -9.86
C SER A 173 -16.59 -6.04 -10.55
N HIS A 174 -16.47 -4.81 -10.05
CA HIS A 174 -15.53 -3.80 -10.52
C HIS A 174 -14.48 -3.39 -9.47
N THR A 175 -14.39 -4.16 -8.38
CA THR A 175 -13.44 -3.92 -7.29
C THR A 175 -12.50 -5.12 -7.15
N PHE A 176 -11.20 -4.88 -7.29
CA PHE A 176 -10.17 -5.92 -7.27
C PHE A 176 -9.15 -5.62 -6.17
N ILE A 177 -8.51 -6.67 -5.67
CA ILE A 177 -7.40 -6.56 -4.74
C ILE A 177 -6.23 -7.41 -5.21
N MET A 178 -5.01 -6.92 -5.03
CA MET A 178 -3.77 -7.65 -5.31
C MET A 178 -2.74 -7.44 -4.22
N GLY A 179 -1.80 -8.37 -4.13
CA GLY A 179 -0.66 -8.33 -3.25
C GLY A 179 0.35 -9.40 -3.60
N SER A 180 1.49 -9.37 -2.93
CA SER A 180 2.53 -10.40 -3.03
C SER A 180 2.90 -10.89 -1.63
N SER A 181 3.30 -12.14 -1.52
CA SER A 181 3.73 -12.75 -0.25
C SER A 181 5.12 -12.26 0.21
#